data_390f807c15f69f3234e4717b5f56f791
#
_entry.id   390f807c15f69f3234e4717b5f56f791
#
_cell.length_a   1.000
_cell.length_b   1.000
_cell.length_c   1.000
_cell.angle_alpha   90.00
_cell.angle_beta   90.00
_cell.angle_gamma   90.00
#
_symmetry.space_group_name_H-M   'P 1'
#
loop_
_entity.id
_entity.type
_entity.pdbx_description
1 polymer ?
#
loop_
_entity_poly.entity_id
_entity_poly.type
_entity_poly.pdbx_seq_one_letter_code
_entity_poly.pdbx_strand_id
1 'polypeptide(L)'
;MIKPIIFNIFIALIPYDIMNVTTGLIATLTTEEQKAFVTRLHQRNKRHDTKNVALFKILATNPNVEHIDVLLYGRKSKGAYHALSKRLFDGLIDFIATKSFEGEQSEEMEIIKLLLASRILFEQKAYKVALKIVKKAEIKAKQHELYGILNEIYYTRIQYAHLDRKIDLETLITQFKTNKLLFQQEENLNLFYATIKNELITKSKNVTQTIAKTLSDFDISIENGLSYRSLYKIVAINNEAAHITRDFYTLLPFIEKVNKEIEHKQNLSEKHLFYHIQILYYIANSHFRNKDFEQSRKYLERMETEMKKQNNCYYQRFTPQYTLLLVLNLNYSGKYEKALRCLEQFDFEKHKQQIAYVMDLKLTAVVLLFQQNRCKEALQIFKESRHSDTWYAEKGGEIWVVKKNLTEIMLYMEMEHLDLVESRIKSFRKKYSKRLKENKEQRVLEFLSLATHYFYHKETINQNEFMLKVKKSLLTSREEKEDLFVLSFYAWLKSKIMKTDLYKTTLEIMKQKNDR
;
A
#
# COMPACT_ATOMS: atom_id res chain seq x y z
N MET A 1 7.48 3.09 10.10
CA MET A 1 6.04 3.01 9.76
C MET A 1 5.88 3.38 8.30
N ILE A 2 5.97 2.41 7.40
CA ILE A 2 5.73 2.61 5.96
C ILE A 2 4.25 2.28 5.75
N LYS A 3 3.42 3.34 5.61
CA LYS A 3 2.03 3.19 5.15
C LYS A 3 2.04 2.44 3.82
N PRO A 4 1.04 1.59 3.53
CA PRO A 4 0.95 0.91 2.24
C PRO A 4 0.92 1.97 1.12
N ILE A 5 1.89 1.87 0.21
CA ILE A 5 2.20 2.85 -0.86
C ILE A 5 1.16 2.78 -2.00
N ILE A 6 -0.07 2.47 -1.73
CA ILE A 6 -1.13 2.46 -2.75
C ILE A 6 -1.90 3.80 -2.80
N PHE A 7 -1.52 4.82 -2.01
CA PHE A 7 -2.45 5.92 -1.71
C PHE A 7 -2.02 7.35 -2.05
N ASN A 8 -0.97 7.62 -2.80
CA ASN A 8 -0.61 9.00 -3.09
C ASN A 8 -0.22 9.27 -4.55
N ILE A 9 -1.17 9.17 -5.50
CA ILE A 9 -1.00 9.72 -6.86
C ILE A 9 -1.85 10.99 -7.08
N PHE A 10 -2.49 11.56 -6.06
CA PHE A 10 -3.21 12.84 -6.18
C PHE A 10 -2.99 13.73 -4.96
N ILE A 11 -1.75 14.17 -4.73
CA ILE A 11 -1.55 15.44 -4.03
C ILE A 11 -1.14 16.45 -5.09
N ALA A 12 -2.16 17.11 -5.66
CA ALA A 12 -1.99 18.38 -6.35
C ALA A 12 -1.26 19.34 -5.43
N LEU A 13 -0.33 20.12 -6.00
CA LEU A 13 0.37 21.25 -5.41
C LEU A 13 -0.62 22.17 -4.65
N ILE A 14 -0.81 21.88 -3.36
CA ILE A 14 -1.48 22.78 -2.43
C ILE A 14 -0.38 23.56 -1.74
N PRO A 15 -0.48 24.90 -1.63
CA PRO A 15 0.50 25.70 -0.88
C PRO A 15 0.69 25.10 0.50
N TYR A 16 1.94 24.97 0.94
CA TYR A 16 2.31 24.43 2.25
C TYR A 16 1.69 25.28 3.36
N ASP A 17 0.46 24.95 3.75
CA ASP A 17 -0.18 25.54 4.92
C ASP A 17 0.17 24.66 6.13
N ILE A 18 0.93 25.23 7.07
CA ILE A 18 1.36 24.56 8.31
C ILE A 18 0.16 23.96 9.05
N MET A 19 -1.02 24.53 8.90
CA MET A 19 -2.26 24.05 9.51
C MET A 19 -2.70 22.68 8.95
N ASN A 20 -2.70 22.53 7.63
CA ASN A 20 -3.05 21.26 6.98
C ASN A 20 -2.05 20.15 7.33
N VAL A 21 -0.77 20.50 7.47
CA VAL A 21 0.28 19.55 7.87
C VAL A 21 0.12 19.15 9.33
N THR A 22 -0.14 20.09 10.25
CA THR A 22 -0.36 19.81 11.69
C THR A 22 -1.57 18.91 11.90
N THR A 23 -2.67 19.21 11.22
CA THR A 23 -3.88 18.38 11.25
C THR A 23 -3.62 16.98 10.69
N GLY A 24 -2.87 16.88 9.59
CA GLY A 24 -2.42 15.62 9.04
C GLY A 24 -1.59 14.79 10.02
N LEU A 25 -0.67 15.42 10.75
CA LEU A 25 0.11 14.75 11.82
C LEU A 25 -0.78 14.26 12.95
N ILE A 26 -1.71 15.08 13.43
CA ILE A 26 -2.67 14.68 14.49
C ILE A 26 -3.51 13.48 14.06
N ALA A 27 -3.96 13.44 12.82
CA ALA A 27 -4.73 12.32 12.27
C ALA A 27 -3.92 11.01 12.16
N THR A 28 -2.59 11.05 12.21
CA THR A 28 -1.75 9.84 12.24
C THR A 28 -1.63 9.23 13.63
N LEU A 29 -1.95 9.97 14.69
CA LEU A 29 -1.85 9.51 16.07
C LEU A 29 -3.08 8.67 16.46
N THR A 30 -2.85 7.57 17.16
CA THR A 30 -3.93 6.80 17.81
C THR A 30 -4.56 7.61 18.95
N THR A 31 -5.75 7.21 19.40
CA THR A 31 -6.44 7.86 20.53
C THR A 31 -5.59 7.88 21.80
N GLU A 32 -4.82 6.81 22.05
CA GLU A 32 -3.92 6.71 23.19
C GLU A 32 -2.72 7.67 23.04
N GLU A 33 -2.19 7.79 21.84
CA GLU A 33 -1.10 8.71 21.52
C GLU A 33 -1.52 10.16 21.64
N GLN A 34 -2.73 10.49 21.20
CA GLN A 34 -3.29 11.83 21.40
C GLN A 34 -3.41 12.19 22.88
N LYS A 35 -3.88 11.26 23.73
CA LYS A 35 -3.92 11.45 25.19
C LYS A 35 -2.53 11.64 25.79
N ALA A 36 -1.56 10.81 25.38
CA ALA A 36 -0.16 10.91 25.83
C ALA A 36 0.48 12.25 25.43
N PHE A 37 0.20 12.72 24.21
CA PHE A 37 0.69 14.02 23.76
C PHE A 37 0.10 15.18 24.56
N VAL A 38 -1.19 15.14 24.86
CA VAL A 38 -1.86 16.15 25.72
C VAL A 38 -1.23 16.15 27.12
N THR A 39 -0.97 14.99 27.71
CA THR A 39 -0.27 14.86 29.00
C THR A 39 1.12 15.51 28.94
N ARG A 40 1.89 15.25 27.88
CA ARG A 40 3.22 15.88 27.66
C ARG A 40 3.13 17.40 27.52
N LEU A 41 2.10 17.92 26.82
CA LEU A 41 1.87 19.36 26.74
C LEU A 41 1.58 19.98 28.11
N HIS A 42 0.82 19.32 28.99
CA HIS A 42 0.58 19.77 30.36
C HIS A 42 1.86 19.75 31.21
N GLN A 43 2.69 18.73 31.08
CA GLN A 43 3.96 18.63 31.82
C GLN A 43 4.99 19.72 31.45
N ARG A 44 5.04 20.09 30.15
CA ARG A 44 5.93 21.16 29.64
C ARG A 44 5.48 22.57 30.03
N ASN A 45 4.20 22.77 30.34
CA ASN A 45 3.63 24.08 30.61
C ASN A 45 3.42 24.27 32.11
N LYS A 46 4.29 25.05 32.76
CA LYS A 46 4.17 25.43 34.20
C LYS A 46 2.94 26.32 34.49
N ARG A 47 2.28 26.87 33.46
CA ARG A 47 1.04 27.67 33.58
C ARG A 47 -0.15 26.86 33.10
N HIS A 48 -1.25 26.89 33.85
CA HIS A 48 -2.47 26.12 33.54
C HIS A 48 -3.25 26.60 32.32
N ASP A 49 -2.91 27.75 31.75
CA ASP A 49 -3.52 28.27 30.51
C ASP A 49 -2.79 27.72 29.27
N THR A 50 -3.31 26.62 28.76
CA THR A 50 -2.62 25.86 27.71
C THR A 50 -3.32 26.03 26.38
N LYS A 51 -3.11 27.19 25.71
CA LYS A 51 -3.61 27.44 24.35
C LYS A 51 -3.12 26.38 23.35
N ASN A 52 -1.95 25.76 23.61
CA ASN A 52 -1.47 24.61 22.82
C ASN A 52 -2.41 23.39 22.95
N VAL A 53 -2.91 23.10 24.14
CA VAL A 53 -3.86 21.99 24.36
C VAL A 53 -5.20 22.30 23.74
N ALA A 54 -5.67 23.55 23.84
CA ALA A 54 -6.91 23.99 23.21
C ALA A 54 -6.83 23.89 21.69
N LEU A 55 -5.73 24.37 21.08
CA LEU A 55 -5.48 24.25 19.64
C LEU A 55 -5.42 22.78 19.21
N PHE A 56 -4.69 21.94 19.93
CA PHE A 56 -4.62 20.50 19.63
C PHE A 56 -6.01 19.85 19.64
N LYS A 57 -6.83 20.11 20.66
CA LYS A 57 -8.19 19.55 20.77
C LYS A 57 -9.10 20.03 19.62
N ILE A 58 -9.05 21.31 19.27
CA ILE A 58 -9.81 21.87 18.15
C ILE A 58 -9.43 21.13 16.84
N LEU A 59 -8.15 21.02 16.53
CA LEU A 59 -7.67 20.38 15.31
C LEU A 59 -7.92 18.86 15.28
N ALA A 60 -7.91 18.21 16.44
CA ALA A 60 -8.21 16.77 16.56
C ALA A 60 -9.72 16.47 16.36
N THR A 61 -10.60 17.39 16.78
CA THR A 61 -12.06 17.20 16.72
C THR A 61 -12.65 17.65 15.39
N ASN A 62 -12.19 18.79 14.87
CA ASN A 62 -12.67 19.33 13.61
C ASN A 62 -11.51 19.91 12.76
N PRO A 63 -11.05 19.16 11.77
CA PRO A 63 -9.91 19.55 10.92
C PRO A 63 -10.14 20.83 10.09
N ASN A 64 -11.38 21.21 9.84
CA ASN A 64 -11.77 22.26 8.90
C ASN A 64 -12.37 23.49 9.59
N VAL A 65 -11.98 23.76 10.86
CA VAL A 65 -12.50 24.93 11.59
C VAL A 65 -11.92 26.21 11.00
N GLU A 66 -12.80 27.15 10.65
CA GLU A 66 -12.41 28.50 10.25
C GLU A 66 -12.28 29.42 11.47
N HIS A 67 -11.47 30.48 11.34
CA HIS A 67 -11.27 31.50 12.39
C HIS A 67 -10.78 30.98 13.74
N ILE A 68 -9.85 30.01 13.75
CA ILE A 68 -9.30 29.40 14.97
C ILE A 68 -8.64 30.45 15.89
N ASP A 69 -8.03 31.50 15.31
CA ASP A 69 -7.44 32.60 16.06
C ASP A 69 -8.48 33.33 16.92
N VAL A 70 -9.69 33.54 16.41
CA VAL A 70 -10.78 34.15 17.17
C VAL A 70 -11.25 33.23 18.30
N LEU A 71 -11.37 31.93 18.03
CA LEU A 71 -11.76 30.92 19.03
C LEU A 71 -10.75 30.84 20.18
N LEU A 72 -9.46 30.96 19.90
CA LEU A 72 -8.38 30.85 20.90
C LEU A 72 -8.09 32.14 21.66
N TYR A 73 -8.26 33.29 21.02
CA TYR A 73 -7.83 34.58 21.57
C TYR A 73 -8.98 35.58 21.80
N GLY A 74 -10.22 35.25 21.41
CA GLY A 74 -11.38 36.14 21.49
C GLY A 74 -11.32 37.33 20.50
N ARG A 75 -10.29 37.42 19.67
CA ARG A 75 -10.08 38.47 18.66
C ARG A 75 -9.22 37.95 17.52
N LYS A 76 -9.28 38.60 16.35
CA LYS A 76 -8.38 38.31 15.23
C LYS A 76 -6.92 38.51 15.65
N SER A 77 -6.13 37.45 15.62
CA SER A 77 -4.73 37.45 16.06
C SER A 77 -3.90 36.44 15.27
N LYS A 78 -3.81 36.65 13.94
CA LYS A 78 -3.11 35.76 13.01
C LYS A 78 -1.66 35.45 13.41
N GLY A 79 -0.88 36.48 13.83
CA GLY A 79 0.50 36.30 14.23
C GLY A 79 0.68 35.41 15.46
N ALA A 80 -0.15 35.61 16.52
CA ALA A 80 -0.11 34.76 17.71
C ALA A 80 -0.55 33.33 17.40
N TYR A 81 -1.52 33.16 16.52
CA TYR A 81 -1.98 31.87 16.05
C TYR A 81 -0.88 31.13 15.26
N HIS A 82 -0.20 31.79 14.32
CA HIS A 82 0.91 31.17 13.58
C HIS A 82 2.07 30.74 14.49
N ALA A 83 2.43 31.57 15.47
CA ALA A 83 3.45 31.22 16.45
C ALA A 83 3.03 30.03 17.35
N LEU A 84 1.74 29.92 17.69
CA LEU A 84 1.19 28.81 18.45
C LEU A 84 1.15 27.53 17.61
N SER A 85 0.71 27.61 16.37
CA SER A 85 0.67 26.50 15.40
C SER A 85 2.06 25.92 15.16
N LYS A 86 3.06 26.79 14.95
CA LYS A 86 4.45 26.34 14.78
C LYS A 86 4.95 25.60 16.02
N ARG A 87 4.73 26.12 17.22
CA ARG A 87 5.12 25.45 18.48
C ARG A 87 4.42 24.12 18.69
N LEU A 88 3.14 24.03 18.29
CA LEU A 88 2.40 22.77 18.35
C LEU A 88 2.97 21.76 17.35
N PHE A 89 3.26 22.19 16.13
CA PHE A 89 3.88 21.36 15.09
C PHE A 89 5.24 20.82 15.55
N ASP A 90 6.15 21.69 16.01
CA ASP A 90 7.47 21.30 16.51
C ASP A 90 7.34 20.31 17.68
N GLY A 91 6.39 20.56 18.61
CA GLY A 91 6.10 19.65 19.71
C GLY A 91 5.56 18.29 19.28
N LEU A 92 4.76 18.23 18.21
CA LEU A 92 4.28 16.98 17.63
C LEU A 92 5.42 16.19 16.96
N ILE A 93 6.29 16.87 16.22
CA ILE A 93 7.49 16.23 15.63
C ILE A 93 8.38 15.64 16.72
N ASP A 94 8.69 16.41 17.78
CA ASP A 94 9.45 15.93 18.92
C ASP A 94 8.79 14.72 19.61
N PHE A 95 7.47 14.74 19.74
CA PHE A 95 6.72 13.65 20.37
C PHE A 95 6.77 12.39 19.52
N ILE A 96 6.50 12.52 18.23
CA ILE A 96 6.54 11.40 17.28
C ILE A 96 7.96 10.80 17.23
N ALA A 97 8.99 11.64 17.15
CA ALA A 97 10.37 11.19 17.16
C ALA A 97 10.71 10.43 18.45
N THR A 98 10.42 11.03 19.61
CA THR A 98 10.71 10.39 20.92
C THR A 98 9.97 9.05 21.05
N LYS A 99 8.71 9.01 20.65
CA LYS A 99 7.89 7.81 20.76
C LYS A 99 8.30 6.73 19.76
N SER A 100 8.66 7.10 18.53
CA SER A 100 9.27 6.17 17.60
C SER A 100 10.56 5.59 18.16
N PHE A 101 11.35 6.38 18.86
CA PHE A 101 12.54 5.89 19.57
C PHE A 101 12.21 4.92 20.72
N GLU A 102 11.09 5.09 21.43
CA GLU A 102 10.69 4.24 22.57
C GLU A 102 9.96 2.96 22.12
N GLY A 103 9.15 3.03 21.08
CA GLY A 103 8.24 1.95 20.66
C GLY A 103 8.65 1.18 19.43
N GLU A 104 9.60 1.67 18.62
CA GLU A 104 10.00 1.02 17.39
C GLU A 104 11.12 0.01 17.66
N GLN A 105 10.80 -1.26 17.39
CA GLN A 105 11.73 -2.39 17.51
C GLN A 105 12.46 -2.67 16.19
N SER A 106 12.47 -1.72 15.22
CA SER A 106 13.22 -1.94 14.00
C SER A 106 14.73 -1.95 14.29
N GLU A 107 15.43 -2.91 13.72
CA GLU A 107 16.88 -3.04 13.83
C GLU A 107 17.60 -1.77 13.37
N GLU A 108 17.08 -1.10 12.34
CA GLU A 108 17.60 0.16 11.83
C GLU A 108 17.57 1.26 12.91
N MET A 109 16.47 1.37 13.64
CA MET A 109 16.34 2.36 14.72
C MET A 109 17.24 2.03 15.93
N GLU A 110 17.37 0.75 16.27
CA GLU A 110 18.31 0.33 17.34
C GLU A 110 19.74 0.72 16.99
N ILE A 111 20.16 0.53 15.73
CA ILE A 111 21.50 0.87 15.28
C ILE A 111 21.72 2.39 15.32
N ILE A 112 20.74 3.19 14.90
CA ILE A 112 20.80 4.66 15.00
C ILE A 112 20.94 5.10 16.47
N LYS A 113 20.19 4.50 17.40
CA LYS A 113 20.32 4.76 18.84
C LYS A 113 21.74 4.48 19.34
N LEU A 114 22.31 3.34 18.94
CA LEU A 114 23.70 2.98 19.32
C LEU A 114 24.71 3.97 18.77
N LEU A 115 24.56 4.39 17.52
CA LEU A 115 25.45 5.37 16.89
C LEU A 115 25.37 6.73 17.61
N LEU A 116 24.17 7.22 17.89
CA LEU A 116 23.97 8.47 18.61
C LEU A 116 24.56 8.42 20.03
N ALA A 117 24.28 7.34 20.76
CA ALA A 117 24.84 7.12 22.09
C ALA A 117 26.37 7.10 22.08
N SER A 118 26.98 6.45 21.07
CA SER A 118 28.44 6.42 20.94
C SER A 118 29.03 7.83 20.72
N ARG A 119 28.40 8.66 19.88
CA ARG A 119 28.83 10.04 19.60
C ARG A 119 28.77 10.92 20.86
N ILE A 120 27.66 10.82 21.62
CA ILE A 120 27.53 11.54 22.91
C ILE A 120 28.62 11.12 23.90
N LEU A 121 28.90 9.82 24.00
CA LEU A 121 29.96 9.31 24.89
C LEU A 121 31.37 9.70 24.46
N PHE A 122 31.63 9.86 23.17
CA PHE A 122 32.89 10.43 22.68
C PHE A 122 33.04 11.88 23.10
N GLU A 123 31.99 12.69 23.01
CA GLU A 123 31.98 14.09 23.48
C GLU A 123 32.21 14.17 24.98
N GLN A 124 31.63 13.25 25.75
CA GLN A 124 31.83 13.14 27.22
C GLN A 124 33.18 12.50 27.61
N LYS A 125 34.06 12.21 26.65
CA LYS A 125 35.37 11.57 26.86
C LYS A 125 35.30 10.16 27.49
N ALA A 126 34.15 9.49 27.42
CA ALA A 126 33.94 8.11 27.87
C ALA A 126 34.39 7.10 26.79
N TYR A 127 35.61 7.24 26.30
CA TYR A 127 36.12 6.62 25.07
C TYR A 127 35.99 5.09 25.04
N LYS A 128 36.34 4.38 26.13
CA LYS A 128 36.29 2.91 26.19
C LYS A 128 34.87 2.37 25.94
N VAL A 129 33.85 3.05 26.50
CA VAL A 129 32.45 2.67 26.35
C VAL A 129 31.96 3.04 24.95
N ALA A 130 32.28 4.24 24.47
CA ALA A 130 31.94 4.72 23.15
C ALA A 130 32.45 3.77 22.05
N LEU A 131 33.73 3.37 22.11
CA LEU A 131 34.33 2.41 21.17
C LEU A 131 33.63 1.04 21.18
N LYS A 132 33.22 0.55 22.34
CA LYS A 132 32.46 -0.70 22.45
C LYS A 132 31.07 -0.59 21.81
N ILE A 133 30.37 0.53 22.03
CA ILE A 133 29.02 0.77 21.50
C ILE A 133 29.06 0.95 19.98
N VAL A 134 29.98 1.75 19.44
CA VAL A 134 30.09 1.97 17.99
C VAL A 134 30.45 0.67 17.26
N LYS A 135 31.29 -0.20 17.86
CA LYS A 135 31.58 -1.53 17.30
C LYS A 135 30.35 -2.44 17.30
N LYS A 136 29.53 -2.40 18.36
CA LYS A 136 28.24 -3.12 18.39
C LYS A 136 27.30 -2.64 17.28
N ALA A 137 27.22 -1.33 17.08
CA ALA A 137 26.44 -0.73 15.99
C ALA A 137 26.94 -1.21 14.60
N GLU A 138 28.28 -1.26 14.39
CA GLU A 138 28.87 -1.74 13.14
C GLU A 138 28.48 -3.18 12.84
N ILE A 139 28.63 -4.07 13.82
CA ILE A 139 28.29 -5.50 13.65
C ILE A 139 26.83 -5.65 13.22
N LYS A 140 25.93 -4.96 13.90
CA LYS A 140 24.50 -4.99 13.56
C LYS A 140 24.24 -4.39 12.16
N ALA A 141 24.81 -3.23 11.85
CA ALA A 141 24.62 -2.58 10.55
C ALA A 141 25.12 -3.45 9.38
N LYS A 142 26.25 -4.14 9.55
CA LYS A 142 26.75 -5.13 8.58
C LYS A 142 25.80 -6.31 8.41
N GLN A 143 25.25 -6.84 9.51
CA GLN A 143 24.32 -7.96 9.50
C GLN A 143 23.02 -7.65 8.75
N HIS A 144 22.59 -6.39 8.76
CA HIS A 144 21.36 -5.94 8.13
C HIS A 144 21.57 -5.20 6.81
N GLU A 145 22.79 -5.21 6.26
CA GLU A 145 23.14 -4.53 5.01
C GLU A 145 22.72 -3.04 4.97
N LEU A 146 22.82 -2.33 6.10
CA LEU A 146 22.43 -0.92 6.23
C LEU A 146 23.62 0.00 5.86
N TYR A 147 23.95 0.04 4.59
CA TYR A 147 25.19 0.66 4.10
C TYR A 147 25.28 2.17 4.38
N GLY A 148 24.16 2.91 4.35
CA GLY A 148 24.12 4.33 4.68
C GLY A 148 24.49 4.59 6.15
N ILE A 149 23.87 3.84 7.08
CA ILE A 149 24.18 3.96 8.52
C ILE A 149 25.59 3.45 8.81
N LEU A 150 26.01 2.38 8.14
CA LEU A 150 27.35 1.83 8.26
C LEU A 150 28.41 2.84 7.82
N ASN A 151 28.12 3.66 6.81
CA ASN A 151 28.99 4.75 6.37
C ASN A 151 29.23 5.77 7.49
N GLU A 152 28.16 6.18 8.19
CA GLU A 152 28.22 7.09 9.36
C GLU A 152 28.99 6.46 10.55
N ILE A 153 28.82 5.16 10.74
CA ILE A 153 29.54 4.40 11.77
C ILE A 153 31.04 4.40 11.44
N TYR A 154 31.42 4.16 10.19
CA TYR A 154 32.83 4.19 9.77
C TYR A 154 33.44 5.59 9.92
N TYR A 155 32.73 6.67 9.57
CA TYR A 155 33.19 8.02 9.82
C TYR A 155 33.51 8.23 11.30
N THR A 156 32.59 7.84 12.18
CA THR A 156 32.80 7.95 13.64
C THR A 156 34.01 7.12 14.11
N ARG A 157 34.17 5.89 13.61
CA ARG A 157 35.28 5.02 13.97
C ARG A 157 36.63 5.54 13.48
N ILE A 158 36.70 6.06 12.26
CA ILE A 158 37.92 6.63 11.68
C ILE A 158 38.32 7.88 12.45
N GLN A 159 37.37 8.77 12.78
CA GLN A 159 37.62 9.99 13.54
C GLN A 159 38.28 9.71 14.89
N TYR A 160 37.87 8.64 15.57
CA TYR A 160 38.36 8.27 16.91
C TYR A 160 39.32 7.08 16.92
N ALA A 161 39.82 6.62 15.76
CA ALA A 161 40.70 5.46 15.66
C ALA A 161 41.99 5.62 16.48
N HIS A 162 42.51 6.84 16.60
CA HIS A 162 43.73 7.14 17.37
C HIS A 162 43.60 6.85 18.89
N LEU A 163 42.39 6.65 19.39
CA LEU A 163 42.12 6.36 20.80
C LEU A 163 42.22 4.88 21.16
N ASP A 164 42.29 3.97 20.16
CA ASP A 164 42.41 2.54 20.37
C ASP A 164 43.55 1.98 19.52
N ARG A 165 44.68 1.66 20.15
CA ARG A 165 45.89 1.08 19.49
C ARG A 165 45.64 -0.29 18.83
N LYS A 166 44.49 -0.92 19.11
CA LYS A 166 44.11 -2.22 18.50
C LYS A 166 43.43 -2.05 17.15
N ILE A 167 43.09 -0.83 16.77
CA ILE A 167 42.44 -0.56 15.50
C ILE A 167 43.51 -0.45 14.42
N ASP A 168 43.47 -1.37 13.45
CA ASP A 168 44.20 -1.21 12.21
C ASP A 168 43.45 -0.21 11.31
N LEU A 169 44.04 0.99 11.18
CA LEU A 169 43.45 2.09 10.44
C LEU A 169 43.38 1.79 8.95
N GLU A 170 44.33 1.09 8.36
CA GLU A 170 44.35 0.75 6.93
C GLU A 170 43.22 -0.21 6.59
N THR A 171 43.02 -1.25 7.40
CA THR A 171 41.91 -2.18 7.28
C THR A 171 40.57 -1.45 7.43
N LEU A 172 40.43 -0.51 8.39
CA LEU A 172 39.22 0.26 8.60
C LEU A 172 38.88 1.18 7.40
N ILE A 173 39.89 1.83 6.84
CA ILE A 173 39.75 2.66 5.63
C ILE A 173 39.33 1.81 4.43
N THR A 174 39.92 0.61 4.26
CA THR A 174 39.53 -0.31 3.18
C THR A 174 38.07 -0.75 3.32
N GLN A 175 37.63 -1.10 4.52
CA GLN A 175 36.23 -1.44 4.81
C GLN A 175 35.30 -0.28 4.51
N PHE A 176 35.69 0.94 4.89
CA PHE A 176 34.93 2.15 4.57
C PHE A 176 34.79 2.35 3.05
N LYS A 177 35.88 2.24 2.29
CA LYS A 177 35.86 2.39 0.82
C LYS A 177 34.96 1.34 0.17
N THR A 178 35.05 0.10 0.59
CA THR A 178 34.18 -0.99 0.10
C THR A 178 32.72 -0.70 0.40
N ASN A 179 32.41 -0.28 1.64
CA ASN A 179 31.04 0.10 2.02
C ASN A 179 30.51 1.27 1.20
N LYS A 180 31.36 2.25 0.88
CA LYS A 180 30.99 3.42 0.07
C LYS A 180 30.53 3.00 -1.33
N LEU A 181 31.16 2.00 -1.95
CA LEU A 181 30.72 1.47 -3.24
C LEU A 181 29.33 0.82 -3.15
N LEU A 182 29.09 0.02 -2.11
CA LEU A 182 27.78 -0.60 -1.87
C LEU A 182 26.70 0.45 -1.58
N PHE A 183 27.03 1.50 -0.83
CA PHE A 183 26.14 2.61 -0.56
C PHE A 183 25.79 3.39 -1.83
N GLN A 184 26.77 3.62 -2.70
CA GLN A 184 26.53 4.27 -4.00
C GLN A 184 25.56 3.46 -4.88
N GLN A 185 25.63 2.15 -4.85
CA GLN A 185 24.65 1.30 -5.55
C GLN A 185 23.23 1.49 -4.99
N GLU A 186 23.08 1.62 -3.64
CA GLU A 186 21.77 1.95 -3.05
C GLU A 186 21.27 3.35 -3.44
N GLU A 187 22.16 4.34 -3.53
CA GLU A 187 21.83 5.68 -4.00
C GLU A 187 21.35 5.65 -5.45
N ASN A 188 22.06 4.98 -6.34
CA ASN A 188 21.68 4.79 -7.75
C ASN A 188 20.28 4.13 -7.85
N LEU A 189 20.01 3.15 -7.00
CA LEU A 189 18.69 2.51 -6.95
C LEU A 189 17.59 3.47 -6.45
N ASN A 190 17.89 4.37 -5.52
CA ASN A 190 16.93 5.39 -5.08
C ASN A 190 16.61 6.39 -6.21
N LEU A 191 17.63 6.78 -7.01
CA LEU A 191 17.44 7.63 -8.18
C LEU A 191 16.60 6.92 -9.25
N PHE A 192 16.92 5.65 -9.55
CA PHE A 192 16.10 4.80 -10.42
C PHE A 192 14.65 4.77 -9.95
N TYR A 193 14.40 4.51 -8.66
CA TYR A 193 13.07 4.45 -8.08
C TYR A 193 12.31 5.77 -8.25
N ALA A 194 12.96 6.90 -7.96
CA ALA A 194 12.37 8.23 -8.11
C ALA A 194 12.03 8.54 -9.57
N THR A 195 12.92 8.19 -10.51
CA THR A 195 12.72 8.38 -11.95
C THR A 195 11.53 7.58 -12.45
N ILE A 196 11.48 6.28 -12.14
CA ILE A 196 10.35 5.42 -12.55
C ILE A 196 9.04 5.92 -11.93
N LYS A 197 9.03 6.32 -10.66
CA LYS A 197 7.84 6.90 -10.03
C LYS A 197 7.33 8.13 -10.76
N ASN A 198 8.22 9.03 -11.14
CA ASN A 198 7.86 10.24 -11.88
C ASN A 198 7.31 9.90 -13.28
N GLU A 199 7.93 8.96 -13.99
CA GLU A 199 7.46 8.48 -15.29
C GLU A 199 6.07 7.80 -15.20
N LEU A 200 5.83 7.04 -14.16
CA LEU A 200 4.52 6.41 -13.90
C LEU A 200 3.41 7.45 -13.69
N ILE A 201 3.72 8.57 -13.03
CA ILE A 201 2.77 9.69 -12.83
C ILE A 201 2.45 10.38 -14.16
N THR A 202 3.46 10.58 -15.02
CA THR A 202 3.30 11.24 -16.32
C THR A 202 2.65 10.36 -17.39
N LYS A 203 2.34 9.09 -17.07
CA LYS A 203 1.68 8.10 -17.96
C LYS A 203 2.48 7.79 -19.24
N SER A 204 3.78 7.56 -19.12
CA SER A 204 4.60 7.02 -20.21
C SER A 204 3.98 5.74 -20.78
N LYS A 205 3.85 5.66 -22.12
CA LYS A 205 3.19 4.54 -22.80
C LYS A 205 3.99 3.23 -22.77
N ASN A 206 5.28 3.28 -22.42
CA ASN A 206 6.15 2.10 -22.46
C ASN A 206 7.01 1.95 -21.20
N VAL A 207 6.34 1.62 -20.11
CA VAL A 207 6.97 1.51 -18.78
C VAL A 207 8.07 0.46 -18.75
N THR A 208 7.91 -0.67 -19.45
CA THR A 208 8.92 -1.75 -19.48
C THR A 208 10.22 -1.28 -20.12
N GLN A 209 10.15 -0.55 -21.23
CA GLN A 209 11.34 0.03 -21.86
C GLN A 209 11.96 1.11 -20.97
N THR A 210 11.13 1.92 -20.32
CA THR A 210 11.60 2.93 -19.36
C THR A 210 12.34 2.28 -18.19
N ILE A 211 11.81 1.19 -17.63
CA ILE A 211 12.48 0.44 -16.56
C ILE A 211 13.83 -0.08 -17.04
N ALA A 212 13.87 -0.78 -18.20
CA ALA A 212 15.11 -1.34 -18.73
C ALA A 212 16.16 -0.26 -19.02
N LYS A 213 15.75 0.84 -19.65
CA LYS A 213 16.61 1.99 -19.93
C LYS A 213 17.16 2.62 -18.64
N THR A 214 16.29 2.89 -17.68
CA THR A 214 16.67 3.55 -16.43
C THR A 214 17.58 2.68 -15.57
N LEU A 215 17.42 1.34 -15.58
CA LEU A 215 18.39 0.41 -14.96
C LEU A 215 19.77 0.55 -15.59
N SER A 216 19.84 0.65 -16.92
CA SER A 216 21.09 0.85 -17.65
C SER A 216 21.68 2.23 -17.38
N ASP A 217 20.87 3.29 -17.38
CA ASP A 217 21.34 4.68 -17.17
C ASP A 217 21.97 4.89 -15.79
N PHE A 218 21.54 4.12 -14.78
CA PHE A 218 22.09 4.17 -13.42
C PHE A 218 23.04 3.00 -13.10
N ASP A 219 23.47 2.23 -14.11
CA ASP A 219 24.38 1.09 -13.96
C ASP A 219 23.95 0.09 -12.86
N ILE A 220 22.64 -0.24 -12.84
CA ILE A 220 22.06 -1.16 -11.88
C ILE A 220 21.99 -2.55 -12.49
N SER A 221 22.81 -3.46 -11.98
CA SER A 221 22.72 -4.88 -12.30
C SER A 221 22.10 -5.65 -11.14
N ILE A 222 21.08 -6.45 -11.44
CA ILE A 222 20.42 -7.29 -10.43
C ILE A 222 21.38 -8.38 -9.93
N GLU A 223 22.30 -8.83 -10.78
CA GLU A 223 23.25 -9.91 -10.52
C GLU A 223 24.46 -9.45 -9.66
N ASN A 224 24.67 -8.17 -9.48
CA ASN A 224 25.86 -7.59 -8.85
C ASN A 224 25.68 -7.28 -7.34
N GLY A 225 25.16 -8.23 -6.56
CA GLY A 225 25.27 -8.14 -5.10
C GLY A 225 24.40 -7.10 -4.42
N LEU A 226 23.26 -6.74 -5.00
CA LEU A 226 22.30 -5.82 -4.39
C LEU A 226 21.89 -6.28 -2.99
N SER A 227 21.66 -5.32 -2.06
CA SER A 227 21.12 -5.64 -0.74
C SER A 227 19.72 -6.24 -0.84
N TYR A 228 19.30 -6.95 0.20
CA TYR A 228 17.96 -7.52 0.27
C TYR A 228 16.87 -6.44 0.16
N ARG A 229 17.10 -5.28 0.79
CA ARG A 229 16.24 -4.10 0.72
C ARG A 229 16.16 -3.53 -0.70
N SER A 230 17.26 -3.55 -1.43
CA SER A 230 17.34 -3.12 -2.83
C SER A 230 16.53 -4.01 -3.74
N LEU A 231 16.65 -5.33 -3.59
CA LEU A 231 15.83 -6.30 -4.32
C LEU A 231 14.33 -6.12 -4.03
N TYR A 232 13.97 -5.89 -2.76
CA TYR A 232 12.59 -5.55 -2.40
C TYR A 232 12.07 -4.30 -3.12
N LYS A 233 12.86 -3.21 -3.14
CA LYS A 233 12.48 -1.96 -3.84
C LYS A 233 12.22 -2.18 -5.33
N ILE A 234 13.07 -2.99 -5.98
CA ILE A 234 12.90 -3.34 -7.39
C ILE A 234 11.59 -4.11 -7.61
N VAL A 235 11.29 -5.11 -6.79
CA VAL A 235 10.04 -5.87 -6.91
C VAL A 235 8.82 -4.96 -6.64
N ALA A 236 8.91 -4.08 -5.64
CA ALA A 236 7.85 -3.16 -5.30
C ALA A 236 7.52 -2.18 -6.44
N ILE A 237 8.54 -1.58 -7.07
CA ILE A 237 8.32 -0.65 -8.20
C ILE A 237 7.76 -1.37 -9.43
N ASN A 238 8.22 -2.60 -9.70
CA ASN A 238 7.69 -3.39 -10.81
C ASN A 238 6.23 -3.78 -10.58
N ASN A 239 5.87 -4.18 -9.35
CA ASN A 239 4.48 -4.46 -9.02
C ASN A 239 3.60 -3.19 -9.16
N GLU A 240 4.09 -2.03 -8.75
CA GLU A 240 3.40 -0.76 -8.92
C GLU A 240 3.24 -0.39 -10.40
N ALA A 241 4.30 -0.55 -11.18
CA ALA A 241 4.28 -0.34 -12.62
C ALA A 241 3.24 -1.26 -13.30
N ALA A 242 3.22 -2.55 -12.93
CA ALA A 242 2.25 -3.52 -13.42
C ALA A 242 0.79 -3.13 -13.09
N HIS A 243 0.55 -2.56 -11.90
CA HIS A 243 -0.78 -2.05 -11.52
C HIS A 243 -1.22 -0.85 -12.36
N ILE A 244 -0.31 0.08 -12.66
CA ILE A 244 -0.61 1.30 -13.43
C ILE A 244 -0.82 0.97 -14.89
N THR A 245 0.06 0.15 -15.47
CA THR A 245 -0.02 -0.27 -16.89
C THR A 245 -1.01 -1.38 -17.12
N ARG A 246 -1.46 -2.07 -16.05
CA ARG A 246 -2.27 -3.30 -16.07
C ARG A 246 -1.61 -4.45 -16.83
N ASP A 247 -0.30 -4.41 -16.97
CA ASP A 247 0.52 -5.42 -17.63
C ASP A 247 1.39 -6.16 -16.59
N PHE A 248 0.82 -7.17 -15.97
CA PHE A 248 1.52 -8.05 -15.04
C PHE A 248 2.33 -9.13 -15.76
N TYR A 249 2.00 -9.39 -17.02
CA TYR A 249 2.62 -10.45 -17.79
C TYR A 249 4.04 -10.09 -18.23
N THR A 250 4.21 -8.93 -18.82
CA THR A 250 5.52 -8.46 -19.32
C THR A 250 6.54 -8.28 -18.22
N LEU A 251 6.09 -8.00 -17.00
CA LEU A 251 6.98 -7.77 -15.84
C LEU A 251 7.28 -9.05 -15.04
N LEU A 252 6.52 -10.15 -15.23
CA LEU A 252 6.72 -11.40 -14.50
C LEU A 252 8.14 -11.98 -14.65
N PRO A 253 8.74 -12.10 -15.86
CA PRO A 253 10.10 -12.63 -16.03
C PRO A 253 11.16 -11.86 -15.24
N PHE A 254 10.96 -10.54 -15.12
CA PHE A 254 11.84 -9.68 -14.34
C PHE A 254 11.72 -9.95 -12.83
N ILE A 255 10.48 -10.12 -12.34
CA ILE A 255 10.21 -10.47 -10.95
C ILE A 255 10.80 -11.85 -10.61
N GLU A 256 10.69 -12.81 -11.51
CA GLU A 256 11.28 -14.15 -11.35
C GLU A 256 12.82 -14.12 -11.31
N LYS A 257 13.45 -13.25 -12.12
CA LYS A 257 14.90 -13.04 -12.05
C LYS A 257 15.33 -12.50 -10.69
N VAL A 258 14.62 -11.49 -10.17
CA VAL A 258 14.88 -10.96 -8.82
C VAL A 258 14.65 -12.01 -7.75
N ASN A 259 13.62 -12.87 -7.90
CA ASN A 259 13.34 -13.95 -6.95
C ASN A 259 14.50 -14.96 -6.88
N LYS A 260 15.11 -15.32 -8.01
CA LYS A 260 16.30 -16.21 -8.01
C LYS A 260 17.44 -15.63 -7.19
N GLU A 261 17.74 -14.33 -7.34
CA GLU A 261 18.76 -13.66 -6.53
C GLU A 261 18.42 -13.65 -5.04
N ILE A 262 17.13 -13.51 -4.70
CA ILE A 262 16.66 -13.60 -3.31
C ILE A 262 16.85 -15.01 -2.76
N GLU A 263 16.57 -16.04 -3.55
CA GLU A 263 16.77 -17.45 -3.16
C GLU A 263 18.23 -17.78 -2.88
N HIS A 264 19.18 -17.18 -3.62
CA HIS A 264 20.61 -17.29 -3.31
C HIS A 264 21.00 -16.63 -1.98
N LYS A 265 20.20 -15.69 -1.49
CA LYS A 265 20.39 -14.96 -0.21
C LYS A 265 19.58 -15.53 0.95
N GLN A 266 19.19 -16.81 0.94
CA GLN A 266 18.31 -17.42 1.95
C GLN A 266 18.76 -17.19 3.40
N ASN A 267 20.07 -17.17 3.65
CA ASN A 267 20.63 -16.90 4.99
C ASN A 267 20.30 -15.49 5.53
N LEU A 268 19.88 -14.57 4.66
CA LEU A 268 19.48 -13.20 5.02
C LEU A 268 17.95 -13.04 5.16
N SER A 269 17.16 -14.02 4.72
CA SER A 269 15.69 -13.94 4.75
C SER A 269 15.14 -13.75 6.16
N GLU A 270 15.74 -14.41 7.16
CA GLU A 270 15.33 -14.26 8.56
C GLU A 270 15.65 -12.89 9.14
N LYS A 271 16.79 -12.29 8.74
CA LYS A 271 17.17 -10.94 9.17
C LYS A 271 16.34 -9.86 8.50
N HIS A 272 15.86 -10.12 7.29
CA HIS A 272 15.03 -9.22 6.49
C HIS A 272 13.59 -9.74 6.35
N LEU A 273 13.08 -10.43 7.37
CA LEU A 273 11.82 -11.15 7.34
C LEU A 273 10.64 -10.29 6.82
N PHE A 274 10.56 -9.03 7.24
CA PHE A 274 9.54 -8.11 6.73
C PHE A 274 9.56 -7.97 5.20
N TYR A 275 10.74 -7.72 4.64
CA TYR A 275 10.90 -7.57 3.19
C TYR A 275 10.68 -8.88 2.46
N HIS A 276 11.12 -9.99 3.05
CA HIS A 276 10.93 -11.32 2.47
C HIS A 276 9.45 -11.67 2.32
N ILE A 277 8.65 -11.49 3.37
CA ILE A 277 7.20 -11.71 3.34
C ILE A 277 6.55 -10.83 2.26
N GLN A 278 6.95 -9.56 2.18
CA GLN A 278 6.38 -8.63 1.20
C GLN A 278 6.75 -9.00 -0.25
N ILE A 279 7.96 -9.49 -0.48
CA ILE A 279 8.41 -9.99 -1.80
C ILE A 279 7.58 -11.20 -2.21
N LEU A 280 7.41 -12.18 -1.31
CA LEU A 280 6.58 -13.36 -1.58
C LEU A 280 5.14 -12.97 -1.94
N TYR A 281 4.58 -11.97 -1.25
CA TYR A 281 3.28 -11.42 -1.60
C TYR A 281 3.25 -10.83 -3.02
N TYR A 282 4.24 -10.02 -3.41
CA TYR A 282 4.27 -9.42 -4.74
C TYR A 282 4.40 -10.48 -5.85
N ILE A 283 5.21 -11.51 -5.62
CA ILE A 283 5.35 -12.63 -6.56
C ILE A 283 4.03 -13.39 -6.66
N ALA A 284 3.41 -13.73 -5.53
CA ALA A 284 2.11 -14.39 -5.49
C ALA A 284 1.03 -13.58 -6.23
N ASN A 285 0.98 -12.25 -6.01
CA ASN A 285 0.05 -11.36 -6.69
C ASN A 285 0.30 -11.29 -8.21
N SER A 286 1.56 -11.28 -8.64
CA SER A 286 1.91 -11.28 -10.07
C SER A 286 1.44 -12.56 -10.76
N HIS A 287 1.68 -13.74 -10.17
CA HIS A 287 1.15 -15.00 -10.70
C HIS A 287 -0.39 -15.02 -10.71
N PHE A 288 -1.02 -14.54 -9.63
CA PHE A 288 -2.48 -14.43 -9.57
C PHE A 288 -3.05 -13.58 -10.70
N ARG A 289 -2.46 -12.41 -10.97
CA ARG A 289 -2.89 -11.51 -12.06
C ARG A 289 -2.68 -12.14 -13.44
N ASN A 290 -1.67 -12.97 -13.59
CA ASN A 290 -1.43 -13.77 -14.80
C ASN A 290 -2.30 -15.04 -14.85
N LYS A 291 -3.27 -15.20 -13.96
CA LYS A 291 -4.17 -16.37 -13.86
C LYS A 291 -3.45 -17.69 -13.57
N ASP A 292 -2.20 -17.63 -13.11
CA ASP A 292 -1.46 -18.79 -12.63
C ASP A 292 -1.74 -18.98 -11.12
N PHE A 293 -2.95 -19.47 -10.83
CA PHE A 293 -3.45 -19.62 -9.46
C PHE A 293 -2.66 -20.68 -8.67
N GLU A 294 -2.07 -21.65 -9.34
CA GLU A 294 -1.28 -22.70 -8.69
C GLU A 294 0.03 -22.14 -8.15
N GLN A 295 0.81 -21.43 -8.98
CA GLN A 295 2.05 -20.82 -8.52
C GLN A 295 1.77 -19.72 -7.49
N SER A 296 0.74 -18.90 -7.70
CA SER A 296 0.34 -17.89 -6.71
C SER A 296 0.10 -18.53 -5.34
N ARG A 297 -0.59 -19.67 -5.28
CA ARG A 297 -0.86 -20.37 -4.02
C ARG A 297 0.41 -20.94 -3.38
N LYS A 298 1.35 -21.50 -4.16
CA LYS A 298 2.64 -21.97 -3.63
C LYS A 298 3.41 -20.84 -2.93
N TYR A 299 3.42 -19.65 -3.53
CA TYR A 299 4.06 -18.48 -2.89
C TYR A 299 3.30 -17.98 -1.66
N LEU A 300 1.96 -18.07 -1.63
CA LEU A 300 1.17 -17.78 -0.44
C LEU A 300 1.44 -18.76 0.70
N GLU A 301 1.59 -20.05 0.43
CA GLU A 301 1.96 -21.06 1.43
C GLU A 301 3.36 -20.79 2.02
N ARG A 302 4.32 -20.40 1.18
CA ARG A 302 5.63 -19.93 1.65
C ARG A 302 5.50 -18.66 2.49
N MET A 303 4.71 -17.68 2.05
CA MET A 303 4.45 -16.44 2.78
C MET A 303 3.87 -16.71 4.16
N GLU A 304 2.89 -17.61 4.28
CA GLU A 304 2.29 -18.00 5.56
C GLU A 304 3.32 -18.62 6.52
N THR A 305 4.20 -19.46 5.99
CA THR A 305 5.29 -20.06 6.76
C THR A 305 6.23 -18.98 7.31
N GLU A 306 6.60 -18.02 6.48
CA GLU A 306 7.46 -16.91 6.89
C GLU A 306 6.76 -15.97 7.89
N MET A 307 5.46 -15.72 7.74
CA MET A 307 4.67 -14.92 8.69
C MET A 307 4.65 -15.49 10.11
N LYS A 308 4.83 -16.81 10.26
CA LYS A 308 4.85 -17.51 11.55
C LYS A 308 6.22 -17.46 12.25
N LYS A 309 7.28 -17.03 11.58
CA LYS A 309 8.61 -16.89 12.16
C LYS A 309 8.70 -15.76 13.19
N GLN A 310 9.77 -15.73 13.98
CA GLN A 310 10.06 -14.71 14.99
C GLN A 310 8.85 -14.42 15.91
N ASN A 311 8.25 -15.47 16.48
CA ASN A 311 7.09 -15.37 17.36
C ASN A 311 5.90 -14.61 16.73
N ASN A 312 5.67 -14.79 15.45
CA ASN A 312 4.56 -14.15 14.71
C ASN A 312 4.62 -12.60 14.67
N CYS A 313 5.82 -11.99 14.78
CA CYS A 313 5.97 -10.54 14.90
C CYS A 313 5.32 -9.75 13.74
N TYR A 314 5.28 -10.34 12.55
CA TYR A 314 4.65 -9.71 11.38
C TYR A 314 3.30 -10.34 11.00
N TYR A 315 2.84 -11.39 11.70
CA TYR A 315 1.65 -12.13 11.33
C TYR A 315 0.40 -11.24 11.21
N GLN A 316 0.10 -10.46 12.25
CA GLN A 316 -1.08 -9.58 12.24
C GLN A 316 -1.00 -8.51 11.14
N ARG A 317 0.21 -8.03 10.84
CA ARG A 317 0.40 -7.00 9.82
C ARG A 317 0.09 -7.49 8.41
N PHE A 318 0.48 -8.74 8.10
CA PHE A 318 0.35 -9.29 6.76
C PHE A 318 -0.92 -10.13 6.56
N THR A 319 -1.60 -10.52 7.63
CA THR A 319 -2.82 -11.33 7.57
C THR A 319 -3.89 -10.77 6.62
N PRO A 320 -4.24 -9.47 6.62
CA PRO A 320 -5.31 -8.99 5.73
C PRO A 320 -4.97 -9.11 4.25
N GLN A 321 -3.75 -8.73 3.85
CA GLN A 321 -3.34 -8.83 2.44
C GLN A 321 -3.14 -10.28 2.00
N TYR A 322 -2.63 -11.15 2.87
CA TYR A 322 -2.53 -12.59 2.65
C TYR A 322 -3.90 -13.21 2.45
N THR A 323 -4.84 -12.95 3.37
CA THR A 323 -6.20 -13.48 3.31
C THR A 323 -6.93 -13.02 2.05
N LEU A 324 -6.81 -11.75 1.68
CA LEU A 324 -7.41 -11.21 0.46
C LEU A 324 -6.95 -11.99 -0.78
N LEU A 325 -5.65 -12.17 -0.95
CA LEU A 325 -5.11 -12.86 -2.11
C LEU A 325 -5.41 -14.35 -2.08
N LEU A 326 -5.40 -14.99 -0.90
CA LEU A 326 -5.77 -16.39 -0.71
C LEU A 326 -7.25 -16.63 -1.09
N VAL A 327 -8.16 -15.80 -0.60
CA VAL A 327 -9.59 -15.87 -0.91
C VAL A 327 -9.84 -15.75 -2.40
N LEU A 328 -9.21 -14.79 -3.06
CA LEU A 328 -9.30 -14.63 -4.51
C LEU A 328 -8.76 -15.85 -5.26
N ASN A 329 -7.60 -16.39 -4.87
CA ASN A 329 -7.05 -17.62 -5.45
C ASN A 329 -7.99 -18.81 -5.29
N LEU A 330 -8.54 -19.01 -4.11
CA LEU A 330 -9.49 -20.09 -3.84
C LEU A 330 -10.74 -19.94 -4.70
N ASN A 331 -11.31 -18.75 -4.78
CA ASN A 331 -12.50 -18.48 -5.57
C ASN A 331 -12.28 -18.80 -7.05
N TYR A 332 -11.25 -18.23 -7.67
CA TYR A 332 -10.98 -18.42 -9.09
C TYR A 332 -10.39 -19.81 -9.43
N SER A 333 -9.99 -20.59 -8.42
CA SER A 333 -9.64 -22.00 -8.58
C SER A 333 -10.82 -22.95 -8.40
N GLY A 334 -12.05 -22.47 -8.29
CA GLY A 334 -13.25 -23.30 -8.14
C GLY A 334 -13.53 -23.75 -6.70
N LYS A 335 -12.89 -23.15 -5.70
CA LYS A 335 -12.98 -23.55 -4.28
C LYS A 335 -13.70 -22.47 -3.44
N TYR A 336 -14.85 -21.97 -3.93
CA TYR A 336 -15.57 -20.85 -3.31
C TYR A 336 -15.97 -21.09 -1.85
N GLU A 337 -16.35 -22.32 -1.47
CA GLU A 337 -16.71 -22.63 -0.09
C GLU A 337 -15.54 -22.45 0.87
N LYS A 338 -14.32 -22.82 0.44
CA LYS A 338 -13.11 -22.57 1.22
C LYS A 338 -12.81 -21.06 1.30
N ALA A 339 -13.04 -20.33 0.20
CA ALA A 339 -12.88 -18.89 0.17
C ALA A 339 -13.83 -18.17 1.15
N LEU A 340 -15.11 -18.56 1.17
CA LEU A 340 -16.09 -18.01 2.11
C LEU A 340 -15.72 -18.32 3.55
N ARG A 341 -15.34 -19.57 3.86
CA ARG A 341 -14.89 -19.95 5.21
C ARG A 341 -13.68 -19.12 5.68
N CYS A 342 -12.72 -18.84 4.81
CA CYS A 342 -11.60 -17.95 5.15
C CYS A 342 -12.06 -16.53 5.51
N LEU A 343 -13.09 -16.00 4.83
CA LEU A 343 -13.67 -14.69 5.13
C LEU A 343 -14.47 -14.68 6.44
N GLU A 344 -15.24 -15.74 6.71
CA GLU A 344 -16.01 -15.90 7.95
C GLU A 344 -15.09 -16.01 9.18
N GLN A 345 -13.93 -16.64 9.02
CA GLN A 345 -12.93 -16.78 10.08
C GLN A 345 -12.05 -15.55 10.28
N PHE A 346 -12.11 -14.58 9.35
CA PHE A 346 -11.29 -13.38 9.43
C PHE A 346 -11.83 -12.41 10.47
N ASP A 347 -10.99 -12.04 11.43
CA ASP A 347 -11.33 -11.08 12.49
C ASP A 347 -11.18 -9.63 11.98
N PHE A 348 -12.29 -9.07 11.47
CA PHE A 348 -12.34 -7.70 10.95
C PHE A 348 -12.05 -6.64 12.02
N GLU A 349 -12.45 -6.88 13.29
CA GLU A 349 -12.23 -5.93 14.38
C GLU A 349 -10.75 -5.83 14.77
N LYS A 350 -10.07 -6.95 14.80
CA LYS A 350 -8.63 -7.01 15.07
C LYS A 350 -7.81 -6.24 14.04
N HIS A 351 -8.29 -6.18 12.80
CA HIS A 351 -7.59 -5.56 11.66
C HIS A 351 -8.20 -4.21 11.23
N LYS A 352 -9.09 -3.61 12.00
CA LYS A 352 -9.79 -2.36 11.65
C LYS A 352 -8.87 -1.18 11.32
N GLN A 353 -7.65 -1.16 11.83
CA GLN A 353 -6.67 -0.11 11.51
C GLN A 353 -6.12 -0.23 10.06
N GLN A 354 -6.22 -1.41 9.45
CA GLN A 354 -5.82 -1.65 8.07
C GLN A 354 -7.01 -1.48 7.12
N ILE A 355 -7.65 -0.30 7.20
CA ILE A 355 -8.95 0.01 6.59
C ILE A 355 -9.04 -0.39 5.12
N ALA A 356 -8.01 -0.12 4.32
CA ALA A 356 -8.03 -0.44 2.89
C ALA A 356 -8.22 -1.94 2.63
N TYR A 357 -7.47 -2.80 3.32
CA TYR A 357 -7.62 -4.25 3.17
C TYR A 357 -8.94 -4.78 3.72
N VAL A 358 -9.42 -4.22 4.83
CA VAL A 358 -10.74 -4.56 5.39
C VAL A 358 -11.84 -4.24 4.39
N MET A 359 -11.76 -3.08 3.73
CA MET A 359 -12.70 -2.68 2.68
C MET A 359 -12.64 -3.64 1.49
N ASP A 360 -11.45 -4.01 1.03
CA ASP A 360 -11.27 -4.95 -0.08
C ASP A 360 -11.79 -6.36 0.27
N LEU A 361 -11.54 -6.84 1.49
CA LEU A 361 -12.06 -8.14 1.95
C LEU A 361 -13.60 -8.15 2.01
N LYS A 362 -14.22 -7.07 2.52
CA LYS A 362 -15.69 -6.94 2.54
C LYS A 362 -16.28 -6.88 1.12
N LEU A 363 -15.67 -6.10 0.22
CA LEU A 363 -16.11 -6.05 -1.17
C LEU A 363 -15.92 -7.40 -1.87
N THR A 364 -14.84 -8.10 -1.59
CA THR A 364 -14.59 -9.47 -2.09
C THR A 364 -15.66 -10.44 -1.58
N ALA A 365 -16.03 -10.37 -0.30
CA ALA A 365 -17.11 -11.19 0.25
C ALA A 365 -18.44 -10.93 -0.47
N VAL A 366 -18.77 -9.66 -0.74
CA VAL A 366 -19.95 -9.29 -1.53
C VAL A 366 -19.91 -9.91 -2.93
N VAL A 367 -18.76 -9.83 -3.62
CA VAL A 367 -18.61 -10.41 -4.98
C VAL A 367 -18.74 -11.92 -4.96
N LEU A 368 -18.16 -12.62 -3.99
CA LEU A 368 -18.26 -14.07 -3.85
C LEU A 368 -19.71 -14.50 -3.63
N LEU A 369 -20.41 -13.85 -2.71
CA LEU A 369 -21.84 -14.11 -2.46
C LEU A 369 -22.70 -13.81 -3.68
N PHE A 370 -22.42 -12.73 -4.38
CA PHE A 370 -23.09 -12.38 -5.64
C PHE A 370 -22.90 -13.48 -6.71
N GLN A 371 -21.68 -13.99 -6.87
CA GLN A 371 -21.39 -15.08 -7.81
C GLN A 371 -22.13 -16.38 -7.47
N GLN A 372 -22.53 -16.56 -6.22
CA GLN A 372 -23.32 -17.70 -5.74
C GLN A 372 -24.84 -17.42 -5.67
N ASN A 373 -25.29 -16.33 -6.28
CA ASN A 373 -26.69 -15.87 -6.24
C ASN A 373 -27.26 -15.60 -4.82
N ARG A 374 -26.36 -15.37 -3.83
CA ARG A 374 -26.72 -15.04 -2.44
C ARG A 374 -26.85 -13.51 -2.26
N CYS A 375 -27.67 -12.88 -3.09
CA CYS A 375 -27.73 -11.42 -3.21
C CYS A 375 -28.20 -10.72 -1.92
N LYS A 376 -29.10 -11.34 -1.14
CA LYS A 376 -29.60 -10.78 0.13
C LYS A 376 -28.46 -10.65 1.15
N GLU A 377 -27.63 -11.65 1.26
CA GLU A 377 -26.48 -11.68 2.18
C GLU A 377 -25.38 -10.70 1.72
N ALA A 378 -25.14 -10.63 0.41
CA ALA A 378 -24.24 -9.63 -0.16
C ALA A 378 -24.67 -8.20 0.17
N LEU A 379 -25.96 -7.88 0.05
CA LEU A 379 -26.51 -6.57 0.44
C LEU A 379 -26.42 -6.29 1.93
N GLN A 380 -26.50 -7.31 2.77
CA GLN A 380 -26.36 -7.16 4.23
C GLN A 380 -24.97 -6.62 4.59
N ILE A 381 -23.90 -7.12 3.95
CA ILE A 381 -22.53 -6.62 4.15
C ILE A 381 -22.42 -5.12 3.81
N PHE A 382 -23.07 -4.66 2.73
CA PHE A 382 -23.10 -3.22 2.40
C PHE A 382 -23.89 -2.40 3.42
N LYS A 383 -24.98 -2.96 3.98
CA LYS A 383 -25.78 -2.28 5.03
C LYS A 383 -25.01 -2.12 6.34
N GLU A 384 -24.19 -3.09 6.70
CA GLU A 384 -23.35 -3.05 7.90
C GLU A 384 -22.17 -2.08 7.78
N SER A 385 -21.72 -1.83 6.55
CA SER A 385 -20.58 -0.98 6.26
C SER A 385 -21.00 0.42 5.79
N ARG A 386 -21.77 1.15 6.65
CA ARG A 386 -22.38 2.45 6.27
C ARG A 386 -21.43 3.62 6.46
N HIS A 387 -20.67 3.92 5.40
CA HIS A 387 -19.95 5.19 5.30
C HIS A 387 -20.36 5.92 4.01
N SER A 388 -20.08 7.23 3.96
CA SER A 388 -20.30 8.01 2.75
C SER A 388 -19.33 7.60 1.63
N ASP A 389 -19.73 7.80 0.38
CA ASP A 389 -18.83 7.60 -0.75
C ASP A 389 -17.56 8.46 -0.65
N THR A 390 -17.64 9.64 -0.04
CA THR A 390 -16.49 10.53 0.20
C THR A 390 -15.50 9.84 1.15
N TRP A 391 -15.99 9.28 2.25
CA TRP A 391 -15.15 8.54 3.19
C TRP A 391 -14.47 7.33 2.51
N TYR A 392 -15.22 6.58 1.72
CA TYR A 392 -14.66 5.46 0.96
C TYR A 392 -13.60 5.91 -0.05
N ALA A 393 -13.82 7.05 -0.72
CA ALA A 393 -12.87 7.61 -1.67
C ALA A 393 -11.56 8.04 -0.98
N GLU A 394 -11.65 8.62 0.21
CA GLU A 394 -10.48 8.99 1.02
C GLU A 394 -9.66 7.75 1.48
N LYS A 395 -10.32 6.63 1.76
CA LYS A 395 -9.68 5.41 2.30
C LYS A 395 -9.29 4.41 1.22
N GLY A 396 -10.10 4.22 0.18
CA GLY A 396 -9.96 3.22 -0.88
C GLY A 396 -9.73 3.79 -2.29
N GLY A 397 -9.82 5.11 -2.46
CA GLY A 397 -9.73 5.77 -3.76
C GLY A 397 -11.05 5.75 -4.54
N GLU A 398 -11.16 6.65 -5.51
CA GLU A 398 -12.39 6.81 -6.31
C GLU A 398 -12.76 5.54 -7.09
N ILE A 399 -11.77 4.82 -7.63
CA ILE A 399 -12.00 3.58 -8.39
C ILE A 399 -12.64 2.51 -7.50
N TRP A 400 -12.24 2.44 -6.22
CA TRP A 400 -12.87 1.53 -5.26
C TRP A 400 -14.36 1.83 -5.08
N VAL A 401 -14.70 3.11 -4.95
CA VAL A 401 -16.09 3.55 -4.82
C VAL A 401 -16.91 3.25 -6.08
N VAL A 402 -16.31 3.44 -7.25
CA VAL A 402 -16.93 3.05 -8.53
C VAL A 402 -17.24 1.56 -8.55
N LYS A 403 -16.28 0.71 -8.15
CA LYS A 403 -16.48 -0.76 -8.07
C LYS A 403 -17.60 -1.13 -7.10
N LYS A 404 -17.59 -0.57 -5.90
CA LYS A 404 -18.64 -0.77 -4.89
C LYS A 404 -20.02 -0.39 -5.44
N ASN A 405 -20.17 0.79 -6.02
CA ASN A 405 -21.45 1.27 -6.52
C ASN A 405 -21.96 0.46 -7.72
N LEU A 406 -21.07 0.02 -8.63
CA LEU A 406 -21.45 -0.88 -9.72
C LEU A 406 -21.92 -2.24 -9.21
N THR A 407 -21.21 -2.82 -8.24
CA THR A 407 -21.62 -4.07 -7.62
C THR A 407 -22.98 -3.95 -6.94
N GLU A 408 -23.24 -2.81 -6.27
CA GLU A 408 -24.54 -2.53 -5.66
C GLU A 408 -25.67 -2.42 -6.70
N ILE A 409 -25.42 -1.75 -7.83
CA ILE A 409 -26.39 -1.68 -8.94
C ILE A 409 -26.68 -3.08 -9.50
N MET A 410 -25.63 -3.90 -9.71
CA MET A 410 -25.81 -5.28 -10.20
C MET A 410 -26.61 -6.14 -9.24
N LEU A 411 -26.41 -6.01 -7.93
CA LEU A 411 -27.21 -6.70 -6.90
C LEU A 411 -28.68 -6.30 -6.98
N TYR A 412 -28.99 -5.02 -7.13
CA TYR A 412 -30.37 -4.56 -7.30
C TYR A 412 -30.99 -5.04 -8.62
N MET A 413 -30.22 -5.13 -9.71
CA MET A 413 -30.68 -5.73 -10.97
C MET A 413 -31.04 -7.21 -10.80
N GLU A 414 -30.21 -7.99 -10.08
CA GLU A 414 -30.50 -9.40 -9.79
C GLU A 414 -31.76 -9.60 -8.95
N MET A 415 -32.00 -8.66 -8.04
CA MET A 415 -33.17 -8.71 -7.15
C MET A 415 -34.42 -8.05 -7.76
N GLU A 416 -34.33 -7.56 -9.00
CA GLU A 416 -35.40 -6.90 -9.74
C GLU A 416 -36.02 -5.67 -9.01
N HIS A 417 -35.21 -4.95 -8.22
CA HIS A 417 -35.62 -3.73 -7.52
C HIS A 417 -35.55 -2.50 -8.45
N LEU A 418 -36.56 -2.32 -9.33
CA LEU A 418 -36.59 -1.32 -10.38
C LEU A 418 -36.28 0.10 -9.88
N ASP A 419 -36.97 0.60 -8.88
CA ASP A 419 -36.81 1.96 -8.35
C ASP A 419 -35.39 2.22 -7.85
N LEU A 420 -34.79 1.24 -7.19
CA LEU A 420 -33.41 1.32 -6.69
C LEU A 420 -32.39 1.29 -7.83
N VAL A 421 -32.61 0.46 -8.85
CA VAL A 421 -31.77 0.41 -10.05
C VAL A 421 -31.75 1.76 -10.75
N GLU A 422 -32.93 2.35 -11.02
CA GLU A 422 -33.01 3.66 -11.68
C GLU A 422 -32.36 4.77 -10.86
N SER A 423 -32.70 4.86 -9.58
CA SER A 423 -32.13 5.85 -8.66
C SER A 423 -30.62 5.78 -8.58
N ARG A 424 -30.05 4.56 -8.45
CA ARG A 424 -28.61 4.33 -8.35
C ARG A 424 -27.88 4.62 -9.65
N ILE A 425 -28.41 4.21 -10.80
CA ILE A 425 -27.85 4.53 -12.12
C ILE A 425 -27.81 6.03 -12.35
N LYS A 426 -28.91 6.74 -12.07
CA LYS A 426 -28.99 8.20 -12.20
C LYS A 426 -27.95 8.90 -11.32
N SER A 427 -27.85 8.50 -10.07
CA SER A 427 -26.86 9.02 -9.11
C SER A 427 -25.43 8.74 -9.58
N PHE A 428 -25.15 7.51 -10.01
CA PHE A 428 -23.85 7.10 -10.50
C PHE A 428 -23.41 7.93 -11.72
N ARG A 429 -24.27 8.04 -12.74
CA ARG A 429 -23.97 8.83 -13.93
C ARG A 429 -23.73 10.30 -13.60
N LYS A 430 -24.56 10.91 -12.75
CA LYS A 430 -24.39 12.30 -12.32
C LYS A 430 -23.02 12.52 -11.64
N LYS A 431 -22.62 11.60 -10.78
CA LYS A 431 -21.43 11.76 -9.94
C LYS A 431 -20.12 11.41 -10.65
N TYR A 432 -20.10 10.36 -11.48
CA TYR A 432 -18.86 9.78 -11.98
C TYR A 432 -18.63 9.93 -13.49
N SER A 433 -19.65 10.24 -14.33
CA SER A 433 -19.49 10.22 -15.80
C SER A 433 -18.38 11.14 -16.32
N LYS A 434 -18.27 12.36 -15.80
CA LYS A 434 -17.24 13.32 -16.23
C LYS A 434 -15.83 12.79 -15.91
N ARG A 435 -15.61 12.36 -14.68
CA ARG A 435 -14.30 11.87 -14.20
C ARG A 435 -13.88 10.57 -14.89
N LEU A 436 -14.81 9.64 -15.11
CA LEU A 436 -14.52 8.41 -15.84
C LEU A 436 -14.08 8.66 -17.29
N LYS A 437 -14.68 9.67 -17.95
CA LYS A 437 -14.24 10.10 -19.29
C LYS A 437 -12.85 10.75 -19.27
N GLU A 438 -12.61 11.65 -18.33
CA GLU A 438 -11.31 12.31 -18.13
C GLU A 438 -10.19 11.30 -17.84
N ASN A 439 -10.48 10.27 -17.04
CA ASN A 439 -9.53 9.22 -16.67
C ASN A 439 -9.43 8.07 -17.70
N LYS A 440 -10.06 8.20 -18.88
CA LYS A 440 -10.10 7.16 -19.94
C LYS A 440 -10.71 5.82 -19.47
N GLU A 441 -11.62 5.85 -18.50
CA GLU A 441 -12.35 4.69 -17.97
C GLU A 441 -13.78 4.60 -18.58
N GLN A 442 -13.92 4.91 -19.86
CA GLN A 442 -15.21 4.89 -20.57
C GLN A 442 -15.90 3.53 -20.54
N ARG A 443 -15.13 2.44 -20.52
CA ARG A 443 -15.64 1.05 -20.43
C ARG A 443 -16.58 0.82 -19.23
N VAL A 444 -16.40 1.55 -18.12
CA VAL A 444 -17.31 1.50 -16.97
C VAL A 444 -18.69 2.01 -17.35
N LEU A 445 -18.75 3.11 -18.11
CA LEU A 445 -20.01 3.68 -18.60
C LEU A 445 -20.64 2.81 -19.70
N GLU A 446 -19.83 2.20 -20.55
CA GLU A 446 -20.25 1.24 -21.57
C GLU A 446 -20.86 0.00 -20.92
N PHE A 447 -20.19 -0.57 -19.91
CA PHE A 447 -20.75 -1.67 -19.14
C PHE A 447 -22.10 -1.29 -18.51
N LEU A 448 -22.17 -0.15 -17.84
CA LEU A 448 -23.42 0.30 -17.21
C LEU A 448 -24.54 0.49 -18.24
N SER A 449 -24.21 0.99 -19.45
CA SER A 449 -25.16 1.13 -20.53
C SER A 449 -25.65 -0.23 -21.05
N LEU A 450 -24.74 -1.18 -21.26
CA LEU A 450 -25.07 -2.55 -21.71
C LEU A 450 -25.90 -3.28 -20.65
N ALA A 451 -25.52 -3.19 -19.38
CA ALA A 451 -26.23 -3.80 -18.27
C ALA A 451 -27.64 -3.23 -18.13
N THR A 452 -27.78 -1.89 -18.24
CA THR A 452 -29.07 -1.21 -18.23
C THR A 452 -29.95 -1.64 -19.40
N HIS A 453 -29.38 -1.67 -20.61
CA HIS A 453 -30.12 -2.10 -21.80
C HIS A 453 -30.60 -3.55 -21.66
N TYR A 454 -29.73 -4.46 -21.21
CA TYR A 454 -30.13 -5.85 -20.96
C TYR A 454 -31.26 -5.92 -19.92
N PHE A 455 -31.17 -5.18 -18.81
CA PHE A 455 -32.12 -5.23 -17.72
C PHE A 455 -33.56 -4.86 -18.14
N TYR A 456 -33.71 -3.83 -19.01
CA TYR A 456 -35.02 -3.37 -19.47
C TYR A 456 -35.55 -4.14 -20.70
N HIS A 457 -34.68 -4.81 -21.44
CA HIS A 457 -35.05 -5.43 -22.72
C HIS A 457 -34.74 -6.93 -22.79
N LYS A 458 -34.59 -7.61 -21.65
CA LYS A 458 -34.17 -9.01 -21.58
C LYS A 458 -35.00 -9.98 -22.43
N GLU A 459 -36.29 -9.68 -22.67
CA GLU A 459 -37.21 -10.51 -23.46
C GLU A 459 -37.05 -10.33 -24.99
N THR A 460 -36.56 -9.15 -25.41
CA THR A 460 -36.55 -8.76 -26.85
C THR A 460 -35.15 -8.77 -27.46
N ILE A 461 -34.11 -8.99 -26.66
CA ILE A 461 -32.73 -8.96 -27.12
C ILE A 461 -32.39 -10.18 -27.98
N ASN A 462 -31.84 -9.93 -29.19
CA ASN A 462 -31.14 -10.96 -29.94
C ASN A 462 -29.85 -11.34 -29.24
N GLN A 463 -29.82 -12.54 -28.65
CA GLN A 463 -28.72 -12.99 -27.75
C GLN A 463 -27.36 -12.98 -28.46
N ASN A 464 -27.28 -13.44 -29.70
CA ASN A 464 -26.02 -13.54 -30.44
C ASN A 464 -25.46 -12.15 -30.79
N GLU A 465 -26.29 -11.27 -31.31
CA GLU A 465 -25.91 -9.92 -31.69
C GLU A 465 -25.48 -9.09 -30.47
N PHE A 466 -26.27 -9.19 -29.39
CA PHE A 466 -25.96 -8.48 -28.15
C PHE A 466 -24.68 -9.01 -27.54
N MET A 467 -24.42 -10.32 -27.58
CA MET A 467 -23.19 -10.93 -27.10
C MET A 467 -21.96 -10.44 -27.87
N LEU A 468 -22.06 -10.30 -29.19
CA LEU A 468 -20.99 -9.71 -30.00
C LEU A 468 -20.73 -8.26 -29.63
N LYS A 469 -21.78 -7.47 -29.37
CA LYS A 469 -21.66 -6.09 -28.89
C LYS A 469 -20.98 -6.01 -27.53
N VAL A 470 -21.37 -6.86 -26.57
CA VAL A 470 -20.74 -6.95 -25.24
C VAL A 470 -19.26 -7.29 -25.37
N LYS A 471 -18.92 -8.30 -26.17
CA LYS A 471 -17.53 -8.68 -26.39
C LYS A 471 -16.71 -7.55 -27.01
N LYS A 472 -17.25 -6.88 -28.02
CA LYS A 472 -16.59 -5.74 -28.69
C LYS A 472 -16.37 -4.56 -27.75
N SER A 473 -17.32 -4.25 -26.85
CA SER A 473 -17.21 -3.10 -25.94
C SER A 473 -16.31 -3.37 -24.74
N LEU A 474 -16.26 -4.60 -24.21
CA LEU A 474 -15.58 -4.90 -22.95
C LEU A 474 -14.24 -5.64 -23.10
N LEU A 475 -13.95 -6.20 -24.30
CA LEU A 475 -12.76 -7.03 -24.51
C LEU A 475 -11.99 -6.62 -25.80
N THR A 476 -11.90 -5.32 -26.06
CA THR A 476 -11.25 -4.80 -27.27
C THR A 476 -9.73 -4.79 -27.18
N SER A 477 -9.16 -4.52 -26.01
CA SER A 477 -7.72 -4.48 -25.82
C SER A 477 -7.20 -5.70 -25.04
N ARG A 478 -5.89 -5.94 -25.12
CA ARG A 478 -5.22 -6.96 -24.32
C ARG A 478 -5.30 -6.64 -22.83
N GLU A 479 -5.13 -5.37 -22.46
CA GLU A 479 -5.20 -4.87 -21.09
C GLU A 479 -6.58 -5.14 -20.45
N GLU A 480 -7.66 -5.00 -21.25
CA GLU A 480 -9.03 -5.30 -20.81
C GLU A 480 -9.25 -6.80 -20.57
N LYS A 481 -8.64 -7.65 -21.39
CA LYS A 481 -8.69 -9.11 -21.22
C LYS A 481 -7.95 -9.60 -19.98
N GLU A 482 -7.05 -8.79 -19.43
CA GLU A 482 -6.26 -9.10 -18.24
C GLU A 482 -6.86 -8.50 -16.96
N ASP A 483 -7.72 -7.47 -17.07
CA ASP A 483 -8.38 -6.85 -15.91
C ASP A 483 -9.50 -7.74 -15.35
N LEU A 484 -9.24 -8.34 -14.18
CA LEU A 484 -10.19 -9.23 -13.50
C LEU A 484 -11.54 -8.57 -13.21
N PHE A 485 -11.57 -7.25 -13.03
CA PHE A 485 -12.80 -6.51 -12.79
C PHE A 485 -13.66 -6.42 -14.06
N VAL A 486 -13.04 -6.13 -15.20
CA VAL A 486 -13.72 -6.14 -16.51
C VAL A 486 -14.19 -7.55 -16.85
N LEU A 487 -13.36 -8.56 -16.59
CA LEU A 487 -13.75 -9.96 -16.79
C LEU A 487 -14.95 -10.37 -15.94
N SER A 488 -15.08 -9.84 -14.73
CA SER A 488 -16.26 -10.09 -13.87
C SER A 488 -17.53 -9.49 -14.48
N PHE A 489 -17.46 -8.30 -15.05
CA PHE A 489 -18.58 -7.68 -15.77
C PHE A 489 -18.97 -8.47 -17.01
N TYR A 490 -17.96 -8.87 -17.79
CA TYR A 490 -18.19 -9.69 -18.97
C TYR A 490 -18.81 -11.04 -18.60
N ALA A 491 -18.33 -11.70 -17.54
CA ALA A 491 -18.87 -12.96 -17.04
C ALA A 491 -20.34 -12.81 -16.63
N TRP A 492 -20.67 -11.75 -15.91
CA TRP A 492 -22.06 -11.50 -15.51
C TRP A 492 -22.98 -11.29 -16.70
N LEU A 493 -22.66 -10.38 -17.64
CA LEU A 493 -23.46 -10.17 -18.84
C LEU A 493 -23.56 -11.46 -19.69
N LYS A 494 -22.47 -12.18 -19.88
CA LYS A 494 -22.46 -13.45 -20.61
C LYS A 494 -23.39 -14.47 -19.95
N SER A 495 -23.31 -14.63 -18.63
CA SER A 495 -24.15 -15.58 -17.90
C SER A 495 -25.64 -15.27 -18.03
N LYS A 496 -26.01 -13.98 -18.03
CA LYS A 496 -27.39 -13.54 -18.22
C LYS A 496 -27.92 -13.76 -19.64
N ILE A 497 -27.13 -13.40 -20.64
CA ILE A 497 -27.51 -13.56 -22.04
C ILE A 497 -27.62 -15.04 -22.41
N MET A 498 -26.65 -15.85 -21.96
CA MET A 498 -26.58 -17.28 -22.29
C MET A 498 -27.38 -18.17 -21.31
N LYS A 499 -28.03 -17.56 -20.30
CA LYS A 499 -28.79 -18.25 -19.25
C LYS A 499 -27.98 -19.36 -18.54
N THR A 500 -26.71 -19.06 -18.27
CA THR A 500 -25.78 -19.95 -17.60
C THR A 500 -25.52 -19.53 -16.16
N ASP A 501 -24.98 -20.43 -15.36
CA ASP A 501 -24.57 -20.12 -13.98
C ASP A 501 -23.41 -19.12 -13.98
N LEU A 502 -23.54 -18.05 -13.20
CA LEU A 502 -22.56 -16.97 -13.14
C LEU A 502 -21.17 -17.46 -12.68
N TYR A 503 -21.13 -18.27 -11.63
CA TYR A 503 -19.85 -18.74 -11.11
C TYR A 503 -19.14 -19.66 -12.07
N LYS A 504 -19.84 -20.61 -12.69
CA LYS A 504 -19.29 -21.50 -13.75
C LYS A 504 -18.79 -20.69 -14.93
N THR A 505 -19.59 -19.72 -15.40
CA THR A 505 -19.19 -18.82 -16.49
C THR A 505 -17.91 -18.02 -16.14
N THR A 506 -17.81 -17.55 -14.88
CA THR A 506 -16.61 -16.86 -14.41
C THR A 506 -15.39 -17.77 -14.45
N LEU A 507 -15.51 -19.01 -13.95
CA LEU A 507 -14.40 -19.97 -13.97
C LEU A 507 -13.96 -20.35 -15.39
N GLU A 508 -14.90 -20.52 -16.32
CA GLU A 508 -14.61 -20.78 -17.74
C GLU A 508 -13.76 -19.65 -18.36
N ILE A 509 -14.15 -18.39 -18.11
CA ILE A 509 -13.42 -17.23 -18.60
C ILE A 509 -12.02 -17.14 -17.98
N MET A 510 -11.89 -17.46 -16.70
CA MET A 510 -10.60 -17.44 -16.01
C MET A 510 -9.66 -18.56 -16.49
N LYS A 511 -10.20 -19.71 -16.92
CA LYS A 511 -9.40 -20.81 -17.47
C LYS A 511 -8.94 -20.58 -18.92
N GLN A 512 -9.62 -19.72 -19.66
CA GLN A 512 -9.16 -19.37 -21.01
C GLN A 512 -7.82 -18.65 -20.90
N LYS A 513 -6.74 -19.35 -21.24
CA LYS A 513 -5.43 -18.72 -21.46
C LYS A 513 -5.62 -17.69 -22.59
N ASN A 514 -5.13 -16.48 -22.38
CA ASN A 514 -5.09 -15.51 -23.47
C ASN A 514 -4.30 -16.15 -24.62
N ASP A 515 -4.90 -16.26 -25.80
CA ASP A 515 -4.17 -16.67 -26.99
C ASP A 515 -3.02 -15.67 -27.18
N ARG A 516 -1.81 -16.19 -27.05
CA ARG A 516 -0.55 -15.44 -27.04
C ARG A 516 -0.10 -15.14 -28.47
#